data_3feeaab3e8c7db5ebacc86b36307ab3a
#
_entry.id   3feeaab3e8c7db5ebacc86b36307ab3a
#
_cell.length_a   1.000
_cell.length_b   1.000
_cell.length_c   1.000
_cell.angle_alpha   90.00
_cell.angle_beta   90.00
_cell.angle_gamma   90.00
#
_symmetry.space_group_name_H-M   'P 1'
#
loop_
_entity.id
_entity.type
_entity.pdbx_description
1 polymer ?
#
loop_
_entity_poly.entity_id
_entity_poly.type
_entity_poly.pdbx_seq_one_letter_code
_entity_poly.pdbx_strand_id
1 'polypeptide(L)'
;MKILHFSDLHVVPAGQRLFGLDPVLQLRKLIEHACAHHGDADLCVVTGDLTHQGEALAYAALKEELAALPMPTQLLVGNHDHRERFLHYFPEQGTDPHGFIQSYRDTADYRLVFMDTLSPGSPEGEYCAWRLQWLEQVLQSSMLPVLLFSHHPVMDMQFPSMDWIKLREHAAVMQLITSTQKVAYMFAGHVHRPAAGVWQGVPFATVAGTSHQHHFHSTQTGAAETSLEPAGYGVIHALTHT
;
A
#
# COMPACT_ATOMS: atom_id res chain seq x y z
N MET A 1 -5.55 -4.49 -18.05
CA MET A 1 -6.15 -4.18 -16.73
C MET A 1 -5.68 -2.81 -16.28
N LYS A 2 -6.57 -1.98 -15.72
CA LYS A 2 -6.29 -0.64 -15.19
C LYS A 2 -6.54 -0.64 -13.68
N ILE A 3 -5.50 -0.32 -12.89
CA ILE A 3 -5.59 -0.29 -11.43
C ILE A 3 -5.30 1.14 -10.94
N LEU A 4 -6.11 1.64 -10.01
CA LEU A 4 -5.80 2.85 -9.26
C LEU A 4 -4.99 2.46 -8.02
N HIS A 5 -3.92 3.19 -7.74
CA HIS A 5 -3.05 2.96 -6.58
C HIS A 5 -3.08 4.18 -5.66
N PHE A 6 -3.80 4.05 -4.56
CA PHE A 6 -3.82 5.01 -3.45
C PHE A 6 -2.93 4.52 -2.32
N SER A 7 -2.43 5.42 -1.49
CA SER A 7 -1.65 5.07 -0.31
C SER A 7 -1.69 6.19 0.74
N ASP A 8 -1.39 5.84 1.98
CA ASP A 8 -1.11 6.80 3.05
C ASP A 8 -2.25 7.82 3.23
N LEU A 9 -3.45 7.28 3.42
CA LEU A 9 -4.68 8.06 3.56
C LEU A 9 -4.71 8.83 4.88
N HIS A 10 -4.16 8.24 5.95
CA HIS A 10 -4.10 8.81 7.30
C HIS A 10 -5.41 9.46 7.75
N VAL A 11 -6.53 8.81 7.45
CA VAL A 11 -7.85 9.30 7.87
C VAL A 11 -7.89 9.43 9.39
N VAL A 12 -8.44 10.55 9.86
CA VAL A 12 -8.70 10.83 11.28
C VAL A 12 -10.21 10.93 11.52
N PRO A 13 -10.69 10.82 12.76
CA PRO A 13 -12.11 11.03 13.06
C PRO A 13 -12.64 12.35 12.50
N ALA A 14 -13.89 12.35 12.02
CA ALA A 14 -14.50 13.51 11.38
C ALA A 14 -14.37 14.79 12.22
N GLY A 15 -13.99 15.89 11.56
CA GLY A 15 -13.76 17.19 12.20
C GLY A 15 -12.37 17.38 12.81
N GLN A 16 -11.55 16.34 12.84
CA GLN A 16 -10.14 16.49 13.24
C GLN A 16 -9.27 16.88 12.05
N ARG A 17 -8.08 17.40 12.35
CA ARG A 17 -7.08 17.79 11.35
C ARG A 17 -5.75 17.12 11.65
N LEU A 18 -5.02 16.80 10.60
CA LEU A 18 -3.65 16.28 10.65
C LEU A 18 -2.73 17.26 9.92
N PHE A 19 -1.72 17.79 10.59
CA PHE A 19 -0.82 18.82 10.04
C PHE A 19 -1.53 20.02 9.40
N GLY A 20 -2.70 20.41 9.95
CA GLY A 20 -3.53 21.48 9.40
C GLY A 20 -4.44 21.08 8.23
N LEU A 21 -4.31 19.87 7.69
CA LEU A 21 -5.15 19.31 6.65
C LEU A 21 -6.37 18.58 7.23
N ASP A 22 -7.39 18.42 6.42
CA ASP A 22 -8.51 17.49 6.65
C ASP A 22 -8.30 16.26 5.73
N PRO A 23 -7.83 15.11 6.26
CA PRO A 23 -7.54 13.94 5.44
C PRO A 23 -8.78 13.36 4.75
N VAL A 24 -9.96 13.45 5.37
CA VAL A 24 -11.22 12.99 4.77
C VAL A 24 -11.54 13.84 3.54
N LEU A 25 -11.41 15.17 3.64
CA LEU A 25 -11.63 16.07 2.52
C LEU A 25 -10.61 15.86 1.39
N GLN A 26 -9.35 15.58 1.72
CA GLN A 26 -8.33 15.26 0.70
C GLN A 26 -8.67 13.96 -0.03
N LEU A 27 -9.02 12.91 0.71
CA LEU A 27 -9.44 11.62 0.14
C LEU A 27 -10.66 11.81 -0.78
N ARG A 28 -11.69 12.52 -0.32
CA ARG A 28 -12.90 12.81 -1.11
C ARG A 28 -12.58 13.46 -2.45
N LYS A 29 -11.74 14.50 -2.45
CA LYS A 29 -11.32 15.18 -3.69
C LYS A 29 -10.61 14.24 -4.66
N LEU A 30 -9.74 13.36 -4.16
CA LEU A 30 -9.06 12.39 -5.01
C LEU A 30 -10.02 11.31 -5.54
N ILE A 31 -10.97 10.85 -4.73
CA ILE A 31 -12.03 9.93 -5.17
C ILE A 31 -12.90 10.59 -6.26
N GLU A 32 -13.33 11.84 -6.05
CA GLU A 32 -14.09 12.59 -7.07
C GLU A 32 -13.31 12.70 -8.39
N HIS A 33 -12.01 13.04 -8.30
CA HIS A 33 -11.16 13.10 -9.48
C HIS A 33 -10.99 11.72 -10.14
N ALA A 34 -10.77 10.67 -9.35
CA ALA A 34 -10.64 9.30 -9.85
C ALA A 34 -11.92 8.81 -10.53
N CYS A 35 -13.10 9.09 -9.97
CA CYS A 35 -14.38 8.75 -10.57
C CYS A 35 -14.60 9.48 -11.90
N ALA A 36 -14.24 10.77 -11.97
CA ALA A 36 -14.43 11.57 -13.17
C ALA A 36 -13.52 11.16 -14.34
N HIS A 37 -12.28 10.72 -14.05
CA HIS A 37 -11.26 10.49 -15.07
C HIS A 37 -10.88 9.01 -15.27
N HIS A 38 -11.18 8.16 -14.28
CA HIS A 38 -10.77 6.75 -14.23
C HIS A 38 -11.85 5.83 -13.66
N GLY A 39 -13.13 6.21 -13.79
CA GLY A 39 -14.27 5.39 -13.34
C GLY A 39 -14.39 4.04 -14.05
N ASP A 40 -13.62 3.84 -15.13
CA ASP A 40 -13.45 2.59 -15.87
C ASP A 40 -12.33 1.68 -15.34
N ALA A 41 -11.69 2.01 -14.20
CA ALA A 41 -10.67 1.16 -13.63
C ALA A 41 -11.25 -0.16 -13.13
N ASP A 42 -10.45 -1.23 -13.26
CA ASP A 42 -10.86 -2.59 -12.86
C ASP A 42 -10.76 -2.81 -11.34
N LEU A 43 -9.88 -2.05 -10.68
CA LEU A 43 -9.57 -2.21 -9.26
C LEU A 43 -8.98 -0.91 -8.70
N CYS A 44 -9.28 -0.60 -7.44
CA CYS A 44 -8.54 0.36 -6.64
C CYS A 44 -7.78 -0.40 -5.54
N VAL A 45 -6.46 -0.25 -5.48
CA VAL A 45 -5.60 -0.80 -4.41
C VAL A 45 -5.17 0.35 -3.50
N VAL A 46 -5.34 0.17 -2.20
CA VAL A 46 -4.86 1.11 -1.17
C VAL A 46 -3.77 0.42 -0.36
N THR A 47 -2.52 0.89 -0.48
CA THR A 47 -1.35 0.23 0.10
C THR A 47 -1.05 0.62 1.54
N GLY A 48 -2.08 0.76 2.37
CA GLY A 48 -1.94 0.90 3.83
C GLY A 48 -1.91 2.33 4.34
N ASP A 49 -1.69 2.47 5.64
CA ASP A 49 -1.87 3.69 6.42
C ASP A 49 -3.22 4.34 6.14
N LEU A 50 -4.24 3.50 6.28
CA LEU A 50 -5.63 3.85 6.03
C LEU A 50 -6.12 4.92 7.01
N THR A 51 -5.74 4.75 8.28
CA THR A 51 -6.03 5.68 9.37
C THR A 51 -4.75 6.16 10.03
N HIS A 52 -4.80 7.27 10.78
CA HIS A 52 -3.59 7.81 11.40
C HIS A 52 -3.19 7.10 12.69
N GLN A 53 -4.14 6.57 13.46
CA GLN A 53 -3.88 5.88 14.74
C GLN A 53 -4.75 4.62 14.93
N GLY A 54 -5.31 4.07 13.87
CA GLY A 54 -6.17 2.90 13.93
C GLY A 54 -7.50 3.14 14.67
N GLU A 55 -8.02 4.39 14.73
CA GLU A 55 -9.24 4.69 15.48
C GLU A 55 -10.49 4.15 14.76
N ALA A 56 -11.43 3.62 15.55
CA ALA A 56 -12.69 3.10 15.04
C ALA A 56 -13.50 4.12 14.22
N LEU A 57 -13.56 5.38 14.67
CA LEU A 57 -14.27 6.45 13.96
C LEU A 57 -13.57 6.85 12.66
N ALA A 58 -12.24 6.71 12.58
CA ALA A 58 -11.51 6.96 11.35
C ALA A 58 -11.80 5.86 10.31
N TYR A 59 -11.85 4.58 10.71
CA TYR A 59 -12.27 3.49 9.81
C TYR A 59 -13.72 3.65 9.35
N ALA A 60 -14.63 4.12 10.22
CA ALA A 60 -16.01 4.40 9.82
C ALA A 60 -16.07 5.48 8.74
N ALA A 61 -15.38 6.60 8.93
CA ALA A 61 -15.30 7.68 7.95
C ALA A 61 -14.67 7.20 6.63
N LEU A 62 -13.59 6.42 6.71
CA LEU A 62 -12.96 5.82 5.54
C LEU A 62 -13.94 4.96 4.73
N LYS A 63 -14.71 4.11 5.41
CA LYS A 63 -15.69 3.24 4.76
C LYS A 63 -16.75 4.03 4.00
N GLU A 64 -17.21 5.14 4.57
CA GLU A 64 -18.18 6.04 3.91
C GLU A 64 -17.58 6.66 2.64
N GLU A 65 -16.35 7.16 2.70
CA GLU A 65 -15.70 7.77 1.53
C GLU A 65 -15.41 6.75 0.41
N LEU A 66 -14.89 5.56 0.75
CA LEU A 66 -14.58 4.52 -0.24
C LEU A 66 -15.84 3.98 -0.95
N ALA A 67 -17.02 4.07 -0.34
CA ALA A 67 -18.26 3.65 -0.96
C ALA A 67 -18.64 4.45 -2.23
N ALA A 68 -18.00 5.60 -2.47
CA ALA A 68 -18.19 6.39 -3.68
C ALA A 68 -17.39 5.86 -4.89
N LEU A 69 -16.41 4.97 -4.69
CA LEU A 69 -15.65 4.38 -5.79
C LEU A 69 -16.50 3.36 -6.55
N PRO A 70 -16.60 3.47 -7.88
CA PRO A 70 -17.43 2.57 -8.70
C PRO A 70 -16.81 1.20 -8.94
N MET A 71 -15.50 1.04 -8.65
CA MET A 71 -14.78 -0.21 -8.82
C MET A 71 -14.52 -0.90 -7.47
N PRO A 72 -14.27 -2.22 -7.46
CA PRO A 72 -13.84 -2.93 -6.25
C PRO A 72 -12.60 -2.29 -5.62
N THR A 73 -12.50 -2.34 -4.28
CA THR A 73 -11.33 -1.87 -3.54
C THR A 73 -10.63 -3.03 -2.86
N GLN A 74 -9.30 -3.03 -2.92
CA GLN A 74 -8.43 -3.90 -2.14
C GLN A 74 -7.63 -3.05 -1.17
N LEU A 75 -7.79 -3.32 0.11
CA LEU A 75 -7.16 -2.56 1.18
C LEU A 75 -6.04 -3.37 1.81
N LEU A 76 -4.86 -2.78 1.96
CA LEU A 76 -3.77 -3.29 2.78
C LEU A 76 -3.72 -2.51 4.08
N VAL A 77 -3.02 -3.04 5.07
CA VAL A 77 -2.74 -2.35 6.33
C VAL A 77 -1.30 -1.84 6.36
N GLY A 78 -1.10 -0.63 6.90
CA GLY A 78 0.21 -0.05 7.16
C GLY A 78 0.51 0.00 8.66
N ASN A 79 1.62 0.66 9.05
CA ASN A 79 2.07 0.72 10.44
C ASN A 79 1.16 1.59 11.34
N HIS A 80 0.36 2.46 10.78
CA HIS A 80 -0.63 3.28 11.50
C HIS A 80 -1.98 2.56 11.72
N ASP A 81 -2.18 1.38 11.13
CA ASP A 81 -3.43 0.64 11.18
C ASP A 81 -3.48 -0.37 12.35
N HIS A 82 -4.69 -0.91 12.60
CA HIS A 82 -4.95 -1.89 13.65
C HIS A 82 -5.77 -3.06 13.07
N ARG A 83 -5.18 -4.27 12.97
CA ARG A 83 -5.79 -5.43 12.28
C ARG A 83 -7.20 -5.75 12.73
N GLU A 84 -7.45 -5.89 14.05
CA GLU A 84 -8.77 -6.26 14.55
C GLU A 84 -9.82 -5.20 14.23
N ARG A 85 -9.48 -3.91 14.40
CA ARG A 85 -10.40 -2.82 14.07
C ARG A 85 -10.62 -2.73 12.56
N PHE A 86 -9.58 -2.87 11.77
CA PHE A 86 -9.70 -2.94 10.30
C PHE A 86 -10.68 -4.04 9.89
N LEU A 87 -10.52 -5.27 10.36
CA LEU A 87 -11.41 -6.40 10.03
C LEU A 87 -12.84 -6.21 10.54
N HIS A 88 -13.04 -5.46 11.62
CA HIS A 88 -14.40 -5.11 12.07
C HIS A 88 -15.14 -4.24 11.05
N TYR A 89 -14.44 -3.29 10.40
CA TYR A 89 -15.05 -2.38 9.40
C TYR A 89 -15.04 -2.95 7.99
N PHE A 90 -14.04 -3.78 7.65
CA PHE A 90 -13.80 -4.36 6.33
C PHE A 90 -13.63 -5.89 6.40
N PRO A 91 -14.64 -6.63 6.89
CA PRO A 91 -14.56 -8.09 7.06
C PRO A 91 -14.39 -8.84 5.73
N GLU A 92 -14.80 -8.22 4.61
CA GLU A 92 -14.68 -8.77 3.27
C GLU A 92 -13.22 -8.86 2.77
N GLN A 93 -12.28 -8.12 3.37
CA GLN A 93 -10.86 -8.20 3.01
C GLN A 93 -10.24 -9.53 3.47
N GLY A 94 -10.79 -10.12 4.52
CA GLY A 94 -10.38 -11.44 5.01
C GLY A 94 -8.97 -11.49 5.60
N THR A 95 -8.57 -12.70 5.96
CA THR A 95 -7.21 -13.00 6.44
C THR A 95 -6.70 -14.30 5.83
N ASP A 96 -5.39 -14.49 5.86
CA ASP A 96 -4.78 -15.79 5.63
C ASP A 96 -5.08 -16.75 6.83
N PRO A 97 -4.69 -18.06 6.74
CA PRO A 97 -4.92 -19.01 7.83
C PRO A 97 -4.24 -18.65 9.16
N HIS A 98 -3.28 -17.74 9.16
CA HIS A 98 -2.55 -17.29 10.35
C HIS A 98 -3.08 -15.96 10.91
N GLY A 99 -4.15 -15.39 10.32
CA GLY A 99 -4.79 -14.17 10.76
C GLY A 99 -4.15 -12.88 10.23
N PHE A 100 -3.22 -12.95 9.27
CA PHE A 100 -2.65 -11.78 8.60
C PHE A 100 -3.57 -11.31 7.47
N ILE A 101 -3.67 -9.98 7.30
CA ILE A 101 -4.47 -9.35 6.24
C ILE A 101 -3.67 -9.38 4.94
N GLN A 102 -3.48 -10.57 4.41
CA GLN A 102 -2.79 -10.82 3.14
C GLN A 102 -3.59 -11.78 2.26
N SER A 103 -3.54 -11.54 0.96
CA SER A 103 -4.33 -12.31 0.01
C SER A 103 -3.70 -12.26 -1.38
N TYR A 104 -4.22 -13.05 -2.30
CA TYR A 104 -3.92 -12.92 -3.72
C TYR A 104 -5.19 -13.08 -4.56
N ARG A 105 -5.13 -12.58 -5.77
CA ARG A 105 -6.21 -12.70 -6.76
C ARG A 105 -5.61 -12.95 -8.13
N ASP A 106 -6.07 -13.97 -8.81
CA ASP A 106 -5.72 -14.21 -10.22
C ASP A 106 -6.69 -13.43 -11.12
N THR A 107 -6.12 -12.78 -12.13
CA THR A 107 -6.83 -12.18 -13.26
C THR A 107 -6.53 -12.98 -14.53
N ALA A 108 -6.95 -12.53 -15.70
CA ALA A 108 -6.63 -13.21 -16.96
C ALA A 108 -5.11 -13.26 -17.22
N ASP A 109 -4.36 -12.22 -16.80
CA ASP A 109 -2.98 -12.00 -17.23
C ASP A 109 -1.98 -11.92 -16.09
N TYR A 110 -2.44 -11.64 -14.86
CA TYR A 110 -1.58 -11.39 -13.70
C TYR A 110 -2.15 -12.02 -12.44
N ARG A 111 -1.27 -12.45 -11.54
CA ARG A 111 -1.59 -12.64 -10.12
C ARG A 111 -1.30 -11.35 -9.38
N LEU A 112 -2.31 -10.80 -8.69
CA LEU A 112 -2.16 -9.67 -7.78
C LEU A 112 -1.92 -10.24 -6.38
N VAL A 113 -0.83 -9.85 -5.73
CA VAL A 113 -0.47 -10.30 -4.37
C VAL A 113 -0.44 -9.10 -3.44
N PHE A 114 -1.15 -9.20 -2.31
CA PHE A 114 -1.32 -8.14 -1.32
C PHE A 114 -0.72 -8.61 0.01
N MET A 115 0.36 -7.95 0.44
CA MET A 115 1.13 -8.32 1.62
C MET A 115 0.67 -7.56 2.86
N ASP A 116 0.56 -8.25 3.99
CA ASP A 116 0.45 -7.62 5.31
C ASP A 116 1.85 -7.45 5.90
N THR A 117 2.34 -6.23 5.93
CA THR A 117 3.65 -5.88 6.49
C THR A 117 3.57 -5.16 7.83
N LEU A 118 2.38 -5.05 8.42
CA LEU A 118 2.18 -4.39 9.71
C LEU A 118 2.92 -5.13 10.84
N SER A 119 3.69 -4.38 11.64
CA SER A 119 4.25 -4.79 12.94
C SER A 119 3.59 -3.95 14.04
N PRO A 120 2.76 -4.53 14.92
CA PRO A 120 2.03 -3.75 15.90
C PRO A 120 2.95 -2.91 16.79
N GLY A 121 2.70 -1.59 16.85
CA GLY A 121 3.45 -0.66 17.69
C GLY A 121 4.84 -0.29 17.17
N SER A 122 5.19 -0.66 15.94
CA SER A 122 6.45 -0.30 15.28
C SER A 122 6.18 0.46 13.98
N PRO A 123 6.96 1.50 13.65
CA PRO A 123 6.92 2.11 12.34
C PRO A 123 7.60 1.25 11.26
N GLU A 124 8.46 0.30 11.65
CA GLU A 124 9.08 -0.66 10.72
C GLU A 124 8.09 -1.74 10.32
N GLY A 125 8.16 -2.17 9.07
CA GLY A 125 7.46 -3.35 8.62
C GLY A 125 8.08 -4.63 9.18
N GLU A 126 7.25 -5.68 9.27
CA GLU A 126 7.67 -7.03 9.64
C GLU A 126 7.08 -8.04 8.68
N TYR A 127 7.88 -9.05 8.31
CA TYR A 127 7.40 -10.16 7.50
C TYR A 127 7.91 -11.49 8.08
N CYS A 128 7.26 -11.94 9.16
CA CYS A 128 7.67 -13.12 9.94
C CYS A 128 7.67 -14.41 9.10
N ALA A 129 8.22 -15.49 9.66
CA ALA A 129 8.37 -16.77 8.97
C ALA A 129 7.04 -17.30 8.37
N TRP A 130 5.90 -17.12 9.06
CA TRP A 130 4.59 -17.54 8.55
C TRP A 130 4.17 -16.77 7.29
N ARG A 131 4.36 -15.44 7.29
CA ARG A 131 4.07 -14.59 6.13
C ARG A 131 5.01 -14.89 4.96
N LEU A 132 6.30 -15.14 5.26
CA LEU A 132 7.29 -15.49 4.25
C LEU A 132 6.97 -16.84 3.59
N GLN A 133 6.59 -17.85 4.39
CA GLN A 133 6.16 -19.16 3.88
C GLN A 133 4.90 -19.04 3.01
N TRP A 134 3.94 -18.23 3.44
CA TRP A 134 2.74 -17.97 2.63
C TRP A 134 3.11 -17.32 1.28
N LEU A 135 3.95 -16.29 1.28
CA LEU A 135 4.38 -15.63 0.05
C LEU A 135 5.11 -16.61 -0.89
N GLU A 136 5.98 -17.47 -0.34
CA GLU A 136 6.66 -18.50 -1.11
C GLU A 136 5.67 -19.42 -1.83
N GLN A 137 4.69 -19.96 -1.12
CA GLN A 137 3.65 -20.81 -1.69
C GLN A 137 2.84 -20.07 -2.77
N VAL A 138 2.49 -18.82 -2.51
CA VAL A 138 1.74 -17.98 -3.47
C VAL A 138 2.55 -17.73 -4.74
N LEU A 139 3.83 -17.42 -4.63
CA LEU A 139 4.69 -17.19 -5.79
C LEU A 139 4.96 -18.47 -6.56
N GLN A 140 5.28 -19.58 -5.88
CA GLN A 140 5.57 -20.87 -6.51
C GLN A 140 4.35 -21.44 -7.25
N SER A 141 3.15 -21.29 -6.69
CA SER A 141 1.91 -21.76 -7.31
C SER A 141 1.44 -20.92 -8.49
N SER A 142 2.04 -19.75 -8.72
CA SER A 142 1.60 -18.87 -9.81
C SER A 142 2.08 -19.35 -11.17
N MET A 143 1.15 -19.47 -12.11
CA MET A 143 1.45 -19.62 -13.54
C MET A 143 1.47 -18.27 -14.28
N LEU A 144 1.09 -17.20 -13.61
CA LEU A 144 0.99 -15.84 -14.13
C LEU A 144 2.13 -14.98 -13.57
N PRO A 145 2.55 -13.93 -14.29
CA PRO A 145 3.40 -12.90 -13.71
C PRO A 145 2.67 -12.21 -12.54
N VAL A 146 3.43 -11.81 -11.53
CA VAL A 146 2.90 -11.28 -10.27
C VAL A 146 3.08 -9.77 -10.21
N LEU A 147 2.01 -9.04 -9.86
CA LEU A 147 2.08 -7.68 -9.37
C LEU A 147 1.98 -7.73 -7.84
N LEU A 148 3.03 -7.31 -7.16
CA LEU A 148 3.17 -7.39 -5.72
C LEU A 148 2.89 -6.03 -5.07
N PHE A 149 1.97 -5.98 -4.12
CA PHE A 149 1.60 -4.78 -3.38
C PHE A 149 1.95 -4.96 -1.89
N SER A 150 2.64 -3.99 -1.32
CA SER A 150 2.95 -3.92 0.11
C SER A 150 2.79 -2.50 0.63
N HIS A 151 2.66 -2.32 1.95
CA HIS A 151 2.79 -0.98 2.51
C HIS A 151 4.26 -0.58 2.59
N HIS A 152 5.06 -1.31 3.36
CA HIS A 152 6.48 -1.00 3.49
C HIS A 152 7.28 -1.44 2.25
N PRO A 153 8.18 -0.59 1.72
CA PRO A 153 9.11 -0.98 0.67
C PRO A 153 10.00 -2.15 1.10
N VAL A 154 10.31 -3.03 0.14
CA VAL A 154 11.22 -4.16 0.35
C VAL A 154 12.67 -3.85 -0.08
N MET A 155 12.98 -2.58 -0.31
CA MET A 155 14.30 -2.09 -0.71
C MET A 155 14.61 -0.72 -0.10
N ASP A 156 15.86 -0.29 -0.18
CA ASP A 156 16.24 1.07 0.11
C ASP A 156 15.77 2.01 -1.01
N MET A 157 14.99 2.99 -0.63
CA MET A 157 14.44 3.99 -1.56
C MET A 157 15.42 5.16 -1.81
N GLN A 158 16.62 5.11 -1.22
CA GLN A 158 17.57 6.21 -1.16
C GLN A 158 16.94 7.46 -0.50
N PHE A 159 16.11 7.19 0.50
CA PHE A 159 15.41 8.16 1.30
C PHE A 159 15.71 7.87 2.79
N PRO A 160 16.85 8.35 3.31
CA PRO A 160 17.40 7.93 4.61
C PRO A 160 16.45 8.06 5.79
N SER A 161 15.56 9.08 5.78
CA SER A 161 14.54 9.26 6.82
C SER A 161 13.43 8.20 6.80
N MET A 162 13.30 7.42 5.72
CA MET A 162 12.31 6.34 5.57
C MET A 162 12.96 4.96 5.46
N ASP A 163 14.19 4.88 4.96
CA ASP A 163 14.87 3.59 4.72
C ASP A 163 15.12 2.81 6.02
N TRP A 164 15.23 3.47 7.16
CA TRP A 164 15.42 2.80 8.46
C TRP A 164 14.12 2.19 9.02
N ILE A 165 12.95 2.56 8.49
CA ILE A 165 11.63 2.03 8.86
C ILE A 165 10.97 1.22 7.74
N LYS A 166 11.74 0.79 6.74
CA LYS A 166 11.30 -0.17 5.72
C LYS A 166 10.98 -1.55 6.32
N LEU A 167 10.68 -2.50 5.48
CA LEU A 167 10.47 -3.90 5.89
C LEU A 167 11.77 -4.50 6.48
N ARG A 168 11.73 -4.99 7.73
CA ARG A 168 12.89 -5.58 8.42
C ARG A 168 13.46 -6.80 7.68
N GLU A 169 12.60 -7.72 7.25
CA GLU A 169 12.99 -8.93 6.52
C GLU A 169 13.11 -8.70 5.01
N HIS A 170 13.37 -7.47 4.59
CA HIS A 170 13.48 -7.09 3.17
C HIS A 170 14.44 -7.97 2.37
N ALA A 171 15.58 -8.38 2.95
CA ALA A 171 16.53 -9.23 2.27
C ALA A 171 15.97 -10.63 1.98
N ALA A 172 15.27 -11.26 2.94
CA ALA A 172 14.64 -12.56 2.75
C ALA A 172 13.50 -12.50 1.73
N VAL A 173 12.67 -11.45 1.80
CA VAL A 173 11.60 -11.22 0.82
C VAL A 173 12.17 -11.01 -0.59
N MET A 174 13.21 -10.18 -0.74
CA MET A 174 13.87 -9.96 -2.03
C MET A 174 14.54 -11.22 -2.57
N GLN A 175 15.18 -12.02 -1.71
CA GLN A 175 15.73 -13.32 -2.12
C GLN A 175 14.65 -14.24 -2.69
N LEU A 176 13.48 -14.29 -2.04
CA LEU A 176 12.34 -15.07 -2.51
C LEU A 176 11.81 -14.53 -3.85
N ILE A 177 11.63 -13.23 -3.98
CA ILE A 177 11.18 -12.57 -5.22
C ILE A 177 12.13 -12.89 -6.37
N THR A 178 13.44 -12.72 -6.17
CA THR A 178 14.45 -12.93 -7.22
C THR A 178 14.63 -14.41 -7.58
N SER A 179 14.56 -15.32 -6.60
CA SER A 179 14.72 -16.77 -6.85
C SER A 179 13.54 -17.36 -7.62
N THR A 180 12.32 -16.89 -7.39
CA THR A 180 11.13 -17.39 -8.08
C THR A 180 10.97 -16.80 -9.49
N GLN A 181 11.52 -15.62 -9.75
CA GLN A 181 11.40 -14.88 -11.02
C GLN A 181 9.96 -14.68 -11.48
N LYS A 182 9.01 -14.62 -10.52
CA LYS A 182 7.58 -14.48 -10.81
C LYS A 182 7.10 -13.03 -10.74
N VAL A 183 7.76 -12.20 -9.92
CA VAL A 183 7.32 -10.82 -9.68
C VAL A 183 7.75 -9.93 -10.83
N ALA A 184 6.76 -9.45 -11.56
CA ALA A 184 6.96 -8.54 -12.70
C ALA A 184 7.09 -7.09 -12.25
N TYR A 185 6.43 -6.70 -11.15
CA TYR A 185 6.45 -5.33 -10.63
C TYR A 185 6.10 -5.30 -9.14
N MET A 186 6.71 -4.38 -8.39
CA MET A 186 6.43 -4.12 -6.98
C MET A 186 5.84 -2.72 -6.81
N PHE A 187 4.78 -2.62 -5.99
CA PHE A 187 4.13 -1.35 -5.63
C PHE A 187 4.11 -1.20 -4.12
N ALA A 188 4.50 -0.03 -3.62
CA ALA A 188 4.52 0.24 -2.19
C ALA A 188 3.99 1.65 -1.85
N GLY A 189 3.63 1.83 -0.58
CA GLY A 189 3.29 3.10 0.06
C GLY A 189 4.39 3.56 1.01
N HIS A 190 3.98 4.06 2.19
CA HIS A 190 4.82 4.37 3.35
C HIS A 190 5.73 5.60 3.19
N VAL A 191 6.31 5.80 2.03
CA VAL A 191 7.29 6.87 1.79
C VAL A 191 6.66 8.22 1.45
N HIS A 192 5.36 8.26 1.19
CA HIS A 192 4.60 9.46 0.80
C HIS A 192 5.25 10.23 -0.35
N ARG A 193 5.92 9.52 -1.28
CA ARG A 193 6.60 10.13 -2.44
C ARG A 193 6.45 9.22 -3.66
N PRO A 194 6.17 9.79 -4.83
CA PRO A 194 6.26 9.04 -6.06
C PRO A 194 7.73 8.78 -6.40
N ALA A 195 8.07 7.53 -6.57
CA ALA A 195 9.37 7.07 -7.04
C ALA A 195 9.18 5.84 -7.91
N ALA A 196 10.07 5.63 -8.86
CA ALA A 196 10.10 4.42 -9.67
C ALA A 196 11.54 4.07 -10.01
N GLY A 197 11.80 2.77 -10.16
CA GLY A 197 13.12 2.28 -10.46
C GLY A 197 13.15 0.78 -10.69
N VAL A 198 14.34 0.22 -10.64
CA VAL A 198 14.59 -1.22 -10.73
C VAL A 198 15.51 -1.62 -9.58
N TRP A 199 15.10 -2.61 -8.80
CA TRP A 199 15.89 -3.16 -7.70
C TRP A 199 16.11 -4.65 -7.93
N GLN A 200 17.37 -5.07 -7.99
CA GLN A 200 17.77 -6.46 -8.26
C GLN A 200 17.05 -7.09 -9.47
N GLY A 201 16.84 -6.30 -10.52
CA GLY A 201 16.17 -6.73 -11.74
C GLY A 201 14.63 -6.64 -11.72
N VAL A 202 14.01 -6.28 -10.59
CA VAL A 202 12.55 -6.15 -10.48
C VAL A 202 12.16 -4.66 -10.46
N PRO A 203 11.28 -4.21 -11.38
CA PRO A 203 10.75 -2.86 -11.38
C PRO A 203 9.90 -2.58 -10.14
N PHE A 204 9.93 -1.34 -9.66
CA PHE A 204 9.07 -0.91 -8.55
C PHE A 204 8.56 0.52 -8.75
N ALA A 205 7.46 0.84 -8.06
CA ALA A 205 6.97 2.20 -7.91
C ALA A 205 6.32 2.43 -6.54
N THR A 206 6.42 3.67 -6.06
CA THR A 206 5.65 4.21 -4.95
C THR A 206 4.80 5.37 -5.42
N VAL A 207 3.85 5.82 -4.61
CA VAL A 207 2.95 6.92 -4.94
C VAL A 207 3.02 8.03 -3.90
N ALA A 208 2.50 9.20 -4.26
CA ALA A 208 2.26 10.29 -3.31
C ALA A 208 1.24 9.85 -2.25
N GLY A 209 1.42 10.31 -1.02
CA GLY A 209 0.41 10.12 0.02
C GLY A 209 -0.88 10.88 -0.32
N THR A 210 -2.00 10.29 0.05
CA THR A 210 -3.32 10.92 -0.14
C THR A 210 -3.56 12.07 0.85
N SER A 211 -2.94 12.03 2.03
CA SER A 211 -3.07 13.06 3.06
C SER A 211 -1.98 14.12 2.92
N HIS A 212 -0.77 13.80 3.28
CA HIS A 212 0.40 14.67 3.30
C HIS A 212 1.59 13.98 2.65
N GLN A 213 2.65 14.74 2.37
CA GLN A 213 3.88 14.20 1.82
C GLN A 213 5.00 14.29 2.86
N HIS A 214 6.14 13.66 2.58
CA HIS A 214 7.39 13.87 3.31
C HIS A 214 8.36 14.72 2.50
N HIS A 215 9.12 15.60 3.15
CA HIS A 215 10.20 16.31 2.48
C HIS A 215 11.29 15.33 2.04
N PHE A 216 11.64 15.37 0.76
CA PHE A 216 12.71 14.54 0.23
C PHE A 216 14.07 15.22 0.54
N HIS A 217 14.75 14.72 1.58
CA HIS A 217 16.12 15.11 1.91
C HIS A 217 17.03 13.89 1.82
N SER A 218 17.88 13.85 0.82
CA SER A 218 18.75 12.71 0.54
C SER A 218 19.84 12.45 1.59
N THR A 219 20.08 13.39 2.50
CA THR A 219 21.17 13.32 3.50
C THR A 219 20.70 13.36 4.95
N GLN A 220 19.41 13.56 5.20
CA GLN A 220 18.87 13.73 6.54
C GLN A 220 18.52 12.36 7.14
N THR A 221 19.04 12.07 8.34
CA THR A 221 18.65 10.93 9.15
C THR A 221 17.72 11.38 10.27
N GLY A 222 16.75 10.56 10.64
CA GLY A 222 15.72 10.87 11.65
C GLY A 222 14.32 10.83 11.04
N ALA A 223 13.32 11.29 11.80
CA ALA A 223 11.93 11.30 11.31
C ALA A 223 11.79 12.19 10.07
N ALA A 224 11.03 11.73 9.09
CA ALA A 224 10.72 12.50 7.91
C ALA A 224 9.89 13.74 8.26
N GLU A 225 10.28 14.90 7.72
CA GLU A 225 9.52 16.14 7.89
C GLU A 225 8.31 16.15 6.96
N THR A 226 7.17 16.60 7.49
CA THR A 226 5.93 16.70 6.73
C THR A 226 5.98 17.84 5.71
N SER A 227 5.52 17.55 4.49
CA SER A 227 5.30 18.51 3.41
C SER A 227 3.81 18.54 3.05
N LEU A 228 3.30 19.74 2.75
CA LEU A 228 1.93 19.97 2.31
C LEU A 228 1.81 20.07 0.78
N GLU A 229 2.72 19.44 0.06
CA GLU A 229 2.61 19.30 -1.40
C GLU A 229 1.30 18.56 -1.78
N PRO A 230 0.81 18.76 -3.01
CA PRO A 230 -0.47 18.16 -3.43
C PRO A 230 -0.51 16.66 -3.22
N ALA A 231 -1.66 16.19 -2.75
CA ALA A 231 -2.00 14.78 -2.71
C ALA A 231 -2.10 14.17 -4.12
N GLY A 232 -1.91 12.86 -4.22
CA GLY A 232 -1.97 12.17 -5.51
C GLY A 232 -2.31 10.69 -5.38
N TYR A 233 -2.47 10.03 -6.51
CA TYR A 233 -2.59 8.59 -6.64
C TYR A 233 -1.96 8.14 -7.95
N GLY A 234 -1.62 6.86 -8.06
CA GLY A 234 -1.07 6.23 -9.25
C GLY A 234 -2.16 5.64 -10.15
N VAL A 235 -1.87 5.59 -11.45
CA VAL A 235 -2.65 4.81 -12.42
C VAL A 235 -1.74 3.77 -13.05
N ILE A 236 -2.03 2.50 -12.81
CA ILE A 236 -1.25 1.37 -13.31
C ILE A 236 -1.98 0.80 -14.53
N HIS A 237 -1.29 0.75 -15.66
CA HIS A 237 -1.75 0.04 -16.85
C HIS A 237 -0.96 -1.28 -16.95
N ALA A 238 -1.57 -2.38 -16.48
CA ALA A 238 -1.02 -3.72 -16.64
C ALA A 238 -1.42 -4.25 -18.03
N LEU A 239 -0.51 -4.07 -18.98
CA LEU A 239 -0.69 -4.47 -20.37
C LEU A 239 -0.05 -5.82 -20.60
N THR A 240 -0.73 -6.70 -21.34
CA THR A 240 -0.14 -7.92 -21.88
C THR A 240 0.64 -7.58 -23.15
N HIS A 241 1.85 -8.12 -23.27
CA HIS A 241 2.51 -8.14 -24.56
C HIS A 241 1.83 -9.19 -25.43
N THR A 242 1.03 -8.74 -26.39
CA THR A 242 0.52 -9.59 -27.48
C THR A 242 1.63 -9.89 -28.46
#